data_d39332dbbb4536edebe9bc032674e071
#
_entry.id   d39332dbbb4536edebe9bc032674e071
#
_cell.length_a   1.000
_cell.length_b   1.000
_cell.length_c   1.000
_cell.angle_alpha   90.00
_cell.angle_beta   90.00
_cell.angle_gamma   90.00
#
_symmetry.space_group_name_H-M   'P 1'
#
loop_
_entity.id
_entity.type
_entity.pdbx_description
1 polymer ?
#
loop_
_entity_poly.entity_id
_entity_poly.type
_entity_poly.pdbx_seq_one_letter_code
_entity_poly.pdbx_strand_id
1 'polypeptide(L)'
;MRGRLRGPGATIAPSVLLEHMNKHLFPLLRLLADGSFHSGEQLGAALGLTRSAVWHAIRALEEQGLAPNKLRGRGYRLTRSVDLLVAADIAAACGASFRELKLEILDSCASTNTLLMEGARAGAAHGSVIACELQLAGRGRLGRQWQSGLAGGLTFSMLWRFDGGAAGLAGLSLAVGVAVARALERAGVAGVQLKWPNDILHGGRKLAGILIETGGEANGPGAAVIGIGINTRLDAAVREAIDQPVIDVAGLADPAPSRSALLGMVLDELVAVLTEFSRQGFAPFRDEWQRRHAHQNRRVSLLGAGKFAVEGDALGVAEDGALLLGSSDGVQRIISGDLSCNISLRDGA
;
A
#
# COMPACT_ATOMS: atom_id res chain seq x y z
N MET A 1 47.16 1.58 -9.46
CA MET A 1 45.78 1.22 -9.80
C MET A 1 44.84 1.94 -8.83
N ARG A 2 44.16 3.00 -9.29
CA ARG A 2 43.25 3.80 -8.47
C ARG A 2 41.82 3.32 -8.75
N GLY A 3 41.19 2.61 -7.77
CA GLY A 3 39.81 2.21 -7.81
C GLY A 3 38.90 3.44 -7.71
N ARG A 4 38.09 3.69 -8.74
CA ARG A 4 37.00 4.68 -8.70
C ARG A 4 35.89 4.12 -7.83
N LEU A 5 35.67 4.74 -6.68
CA LEU A 5 34.44 4.60 -5.90
C LEU A 5 33.30 5.18 -6.75
N ARG A 6 32.33 4.34 -7.10
CA ARG A 6 31.05 4.80 -7.66
C ARG A 6 30.33 5.56 -6.53
N GLY A 7 30.09 6.84 -6.75
CA GLY A 7 29.26 7.65 -5.89
C GLY A 7 27.80 7.16 -5.86
N PRO A 8 27.00 7.52 -4.85
CA PRO A 8 25.59 7.14 -4.78
C PRO A 8 24.87 7.65 -6.04
N GLY A 9 24.17 6.75 -6.73
CA GLY A 9 23.43 7.07 -7.94
C GLY A 9 22.48 8.24 -7.68
N ALA A 10 22.54 9.26 -8.52
CA ALA A 10 21.61 10.39 -8.45
C ALA A 10 20.18 9.88 -8.56
N THR A 11 19.38 10.06 -7.52
CA THR A 11 17.95 9.76 -7.53
C THR A 11 17.30 10.73 -8.51
N ILE A 12 16.83 10.22 -9.66
CA ILE A 12 16.10 11.01 -10.67
C ILE A 12 14.79 11.47 -10.00
N ALA A 13 14.46 12.76 -10.14
CA ALA A 13 13.23 13.30 -9.57
C ALA A 13 12.00 12.56 -10.15
N PRO A 14 10.98 12.25 -9.32
CA PRO A 14 9.78 11.52 -9.78
C PRO A 14 9.03 12.19 -10.95
N SER A 15 9.05 13.52 -11.02
CA SER A 15 8.50 14.28 -12.14
C SER A 15 9.22 13.97 -13.46
N VAL A 16 10.54 13.83 -13.42
CA VAL A 16 11.36 13.48 -14.59
C VAL A 16 11.09 12.05 -15.05
N LEU A 17 10.87 11.12 -14.11
CA LEU A 17 10.47 9.74 -14.42
C LEU A 17 9.09 9.68 -15.11
N LEU A 18 8.12 10.46 -14.62
CA LEU A 18 6.79 10.58 -15.24
C LEU A 18 6.87 11.13 -16.67
N GLU A 19 7.67 12.17 -16.91
CA GLU A 19 7.86 12.76 -18.23
C GLU A 19 8.53 11.81 -19.24
N HIS A 20 9.37 10.89 -18.75
CA HIS A 20 10.07 9.91 -19.60
C HIS A 20 9.29 8.59 -19.76
N MET A 21 8.20 8.37 -19.01
CA MET A 21 7.35 7.21 -19.23
C MET A 21 6.69 7.26 -20.60
N ASN A 22 6.79 6.16 -21.32
CA ASN A 22 6.15 6.03 -22.62
C ASN A 22 4.62 6.17 -22.48
N LYS A 23 4.07 7.26 -23.02
CA LYS A 23 2.63 7.58 -22.97
C LYS A 23 1.70 6.47 -23.53
N HIS A 24 2.28 5.54 -24.27
CA HIS A 24 1.55 4.42 -24.89
C HIS A 24 1.61 3.12 -24.05
N LEU A 25 2.34 3.13 -22.93
CA LEU A 25 2.52 1.96 -22.08
C LEU A 25 1.18 1.44 -21.55
N PHE A 26 0.39 2.27 -20.89
CA PHE A 26 -0.89 1.85 -20.30
C PHE A 26 -1.98 1.55 -21.35
N PRO A 27 -2.15 2.34 -22.42
CA PRO A 27 -3.02 1.96 -23.53
C PRO A 27 -2.66 0.60 -24.13
N LEU A 28 -1.38 0.32 -24.34
CA LEU A 28 -0.91 -0.97 -24.81
C LEU A 28 -1.17 -2.09 -23.80
N LEU A 29 -0.90 -1.84 -22.52
CA LEU A 29 -1.11 -2.79 -21.43
C LEU A 29 -2.60 -3.21 -21.36
N ARG A 30 -3.54 -2.24 -21.47
CA ARG A 30 -4.97 -2.53 -21.49
C ARG A 30 -5.39 -3.46 -22.63
N LEU A 31 -4.81 -3.29 -23.82
CA LEU A 31 -5.08 -4.18 -24.95
C LEU A 31 -4.54 -5.59 -24.71
N LEU A 32 -3.35 -5.70 -24.13
CA LEU A 32 -2.71 -7.00 -23.89
C LEU A 32 -3.23 -7.72 -22.63
N ALA A 33 -3.98 -7.01 -21.77
CA ALA A 33 -4.52 -7.56 -20.52
C ALA A 33 -5.58 -8.65 -20.74
N ASP A 34 -6.17 -8.72 -21.94
CA ASP A 34 -7.12 -9.78 -22.33
C ASP A 34 -6.47 -11.18 -22.44
N GLY A 35 -5.12 -11.26 -22.36
CA GLY A 35 -4.36 -12.49 -22.43
C GLY A 35 -4.30 -13.11 -23.81
N SER A 36 -4.75 -12.43 -24.86
CA SER A 36 -4.75 -12.88 -26.25
C SER A 36 -3.48 -12.45 -26.99
N PHE A 37 -3.21 -13.07 -28.15
CA PHE A 37 -2.16 -12.62 -29.06
C PHE A 37 -2.67 -11.48 -29.92
N HIS A 38 -1.95 -10.37 -29.94
CA HIS A 38 -2.20 -9.22 -30.80
C HIS A 38 -1.03 -8.99 -31.73
N SER A 39 -1.25 -8.89 -33.03
CA SER A 39 -0.20 -8.52 -33.97
C SER A 39 0.24 -7.07 -33.78
N GLY A 40 1.48 -6.75 -34.13
CA GLY A 40 1.95 -5.37 -34.06
C GLY A 40 1.15 -4.40 -34.93
N GLU A 41 0.53 -4.90 -36.00
CA GLU A 41 -0.37 -4.15 -36.88
C GLU A 41 -1.70 -3.85 -36.18
N GLN A 42 -2.32 -4.88 -35.54
CA GLN A 42 -3.54 -4.71 -34.75
C GLN A 42 -3.33 -3.69 -33.61
N LEU A 43 -2.21 -3.82 -32.86
CA LEU A 43 -1.88 -2.88 -31.79
C LEU A 43 -1.67 -1.46 -32.34
N GLY A 44 -0.97 -1.33 -33.48
CA GLY A 44 -0.77 -0.05 -34.16
C GLY A 44 -2.08 0.58 -34.58
N ALA A 45 -2.98 -0.19 -35.21
CA ALA A 45 -4.29 0.28 -35.65
C ALA A 45 -5.17 0.70 -34.46
N ALA A 46 -5.24 -0.12 -33.39
CA ALA A 46 -6.04 0.17 -32.21
C ALA A 46 -5.59 1.43 -31.43
N LEU A 47 -4.28 1.70 -31.42
CA LEU A 47 -3.68 2.82 -30.69
C LEU A 47 -3.36 4.04 -31.55
N GLY A 48 -3.56 3.97 -32.85
CA GLY A 48 -3.15 5.03 -33.77
C GLY A 48 -1.62 5.19 -33.87
N LEU A 49 -0.86 4.07 -33.71
CA LEU A 49 0.60 4.08 -33.61
C LEU A 49 1.28 3.47 -34.82
N THR A 50 2.45 3.99 -35.14
CA THR A 50 3.37 3.33 -36.09
C THR A 50 3.95 2.06 -35.48
N ARG A 51 4.42 1.15 -36.32
CA ARG A 51 5.08 -0.09 -35.90
C ARG A 51 6.27 0.17 -34.97
N SER A 52 7.05 1.23 -35.21
CA SER A 52 8.16 1.64 -34.35
C SER A 52 7.65 2.09 -32.96
N ALA A 53 6.58 2.87 -32.91
CA ALA A 53 5.99 3.31 -31.63
C ALA A 53 5.43 2.16 -30.82
N VAL A 54 4.79 1.16 -31.46
CA VAL A 54 4.37 -0.09 -30.80
C VAL A 54 5.58 -0.84 -30.22
N TRP A 55 6.67 -0.95 -30.98
CA TRP A 55 7.90 -1.58 -30.49
C TRP A 55 8.46 -0.88 -29.25
N HIS A 56 8.52 0.46 -29.25
CA HIS A 56 8.97 1.22 -28.08
C HIS A 56 8.05 1.05 -26.87
N ALA A 57 6.72 0.97 -27.06
CA ALA A 57 5.78 0.73 -25.99
C ALA A 57 5.92 -0.71 -25.41
N ILE A 58 6.20 -1.70 -26.24
CA ILE A 58 6.53 -3.08 -25.81
C ILE A 58 7.81 -3.07 -24.95
N ARG A 59 8.86 -2.37 -25.39
CA ARG A 59 10.12 -2.24 -24.62
C ARG A 59 9.87 -1.59 -23.25
N ALA A 60 9.03 -0.56 -23.21
CA ALA A 60 8.66 0.07 -21.94
C ALA A 60 7.92 -0.90 -20.98
N LEU A 61 7.09 -1.82 -21.49
CA LEU A 61 6.49 -2.88 -20.67
C LEU A 61 7.54 -3.87 -20.14
N GLU A 62 8.52 -4.27 -20.99
CA GLU A 62 9.62 -5.15 -20.57
C GLU A 62 10.44 -4.52 -19.44
N GLU A 63 10.73 -3.21 -19.52
CA GLU A 63 11.44 -2.45 -18.49
C GLU A 63 10.66 -2.37 -17.16
N GLN A 64 9.33 -2.48 -17.21
CA GLN A 64 8.47 -2.57 -16.02
C GLN A 64 8.27 -4.02 -15.53
N GLY A 65 9.03 -4.99 -16.04
CA GLY A 65 8.93 -6.40 -15.64
C GLY A 65 7.79 -7.18 -16.31
N LEU A 66 7.07 -6.58 -17.27
CA LEU A 66 5.98 -7.22 -18.00
C LEU A 66 6.40 -7.57 -19.43
N ALA A 67 7.35 -8.49 -19.58
CA ALA A 67 7.83 -8.92 -20.89
C ALA A 67 6.77 -9.76 -21.62
N PRO A 68 6.22 -9.29 -22.78
CA PRO A 68 5.29 -10.10 -23.57
C PRO A 68 6.02 -11.23 -24.30
N ASN A 69 5.35 -12.39 -24.39
CA ASN A 69 5.74 -13.44 -25.33
C ASN A 69 5.56 -12.92 -26.77
N LYS A 70 6.59 -13.09 -27.59
CA LYS A 70 6.56 -12.77 -29.01
C LYS A 70 6.55 -14.05 -29.83
N LEU A 71 5.49 -14.27 -30.58
CA LEU A 71 5.38 -15.41 -31.49
C LEU A 71 5.30 -14.93 -32.94
N ARG A 72 6.19 -15.43 -33.79
CA ARG A 72 6.22 -15.07 -35.22
C ARG A 72 4.88 -15.42 -35.89
N GLY A 73 4.30 -14.44 -36.60
CA GLY A 73 3.00 -14.58 -37.26
C GLY A 73 1.77 -14.40 -36.34
N ARG A 74 1.92 -14.40 -35.01
CA ARG A 74 0.82 -14.19 -34.07
C ARG A 74 0.93 -12.87 -33.30
N GLY A 75 2.13 -12.31 -33.08
CA GLY A 75 2.35 -11.04 -32.40
C GLY A 75 2.77 -11.20 -30.94
N TYR A 76 2.19 -10.38 -30.06
CA TYR A 76 2.55 -10.23 -28.65
C TYR A 76 1.40 -10.67 -27.74
N ARG A 77 1.74 -11.29 -26.61
CA ARG A 77 0.81 -11.66 -25.53
C ARG A 77 1.55 -11.56 -24.20
N LEU A 78 0.93 -11.02 -23.17
CA LEU A 78 1.53 -11.03 -21.83
C LEU A 78 1.79 -12.46 -21.35
N THR A 79 2.90 -12.66 -20.63
CA THR A 79 3.29 -13.96 -20.05
C THR A 79 2.39 -14.37 -18.89
N ARG A 80 1.76 -13.39 -18.24
CA ARG A 80 0.77 -13.54 -17.17
C ARG A 80 -0.41 -12.61 -17.37
N SER A 81 -1.56 -12.94 -16.80
CA SER A 81 -2.68 -12.02 -16.71
C SER A 81 -2.31 -10.80 -15.86
N VAL A 82 -2.74 -9.63 -16.27
CA VAL A 82 -2.60 -8.38 -15.53
C VAL A 82 -3.99 -7.91 -15.13
N ASP A 83 -4.20 -7.80 -13.84
CA ASP A 83 -5.46 -7.37 -13.23
C ASP A 83 -5.40 -5.86 -13.00
N LEU A 84 -5.95 -5.09 -13.94
CA LEU A 84 -6.04 -3.63 -13.85
C LEU A 84 -7.27 -3.20 -13.04
N LEU A 85 -7.20 -2.03 -12.41
CA LEU A 85 -8.31 -1.49 -11.63
C LEU A 85 -9.46 -1.03 -12.53
N VAL A 86 -10.67 -1.48 -12.20
CA VAL A 86 -11.91 -1.15 -12.90
C VAL A 86 -12.89 -0.50 -11.93
N ALA A 87 -13.25 0.76 -12.17
CA ALA A 87 -14.07 1.55 -11.26
C ALA A 87 -15.45 0.92 -10.98
N ALA A 88 -16.07 0.29 -11.99
CA ALA A 88 -17.36 -0.38 -11.82
C ALA A 88 -17.28 -1.58 -10.87
N ASP A 89 -16.21 -2.38 -10.97
CA ASP A 89 -16.00 -3.54 -10.10
C ASP A 89 -15.67 -3.12 -8.67
N ILE A 90 -14.89 -2.02 -8.50
CA ILE A 90 -14.61 -1.43 -7.20
C ILE A 90 -15.91 -0.95 -6.55
N ALA A 91 -16.76 -0.23 -7.31
CA ALA A 91 -18.04 0.26 -6.82
C ALA A 91 -18.97 -0.89 -6.40
N ALA A 92 -19.03 -1.95 -7.21
CA ALA A 92 -19.84 -3.14 -6.93
C ALA A 92 -19.38 -3.85 -5.62
N ALA A 93 -18.07 -4.00 -5.43
CA ALA A 93 -17.50 -4.63 -4.23
C ALA A 93 -17.58 -3.77 -2.97
N CYS A 94 -17.53 -2.43 -3.11
CA CYS A 94 -17.70 -1.47 -2.01
C CYS A 94 -19.18 -1.33 -1.58
N GLY A 95 -20.12 -1.59 -2.49
CA GLY A 95 -21.54 -1.54 -2.18
C GLY A 95 -22.05 -0.12 -1.85
N ALA A 96 -22.87 -0.01 -0.80
CA ALA A 96 -23.53 1.24 -0.43
C ALA A 96 -22.55 2.34 -0.02
N SER A 97 -21.45 1.99 0.63
CA SER A 97 -20.40 2.92 1.09
C SER A 97 -19.75 3.69 -0.07
N PHE A 98 -19.81 3.17 -1.30
CA PHE A 98 -19.23 3.85 -2.46
C PHE A 98 -19.87 5.21 -2.76
N ARG A 99 -21.11 5.45 -2.32
CA ARG A 99 -21.81 6.72 -2.51
C ARG A 99 -21.17 7.90 -1.76
N GLU A 100 -20.41 7.61 -0.72
CA GLU A 100 -19.68 8.59 0.10
C GLU A 100 -18.31 8.91 -0.49
N LEU A 101 -17.88 8.20 -1.55
CA LEU A 101 -16.54 8.24 -2.08
C LEU A 101 -16.49 8.92 -3.46
N LYS A 102 -15.35 9.56 -3.73
CA LYS A 102 -14.99 10.11 -5.03
C LYS A 102 -13.70 9.45 -5.48
N LEU A 103 -13.83 8.35 -6.24
CA LEU A 103 -12.72 7.53 -6.71
C LEU A 103 -12.14 8.08 -8.02
N GLU A 104 -10.84 8.30 -8.03
CA GLU A 104 -10.02 8.52 -9.22
C GLU A 104 -9.00 7.40 -9.36
N ILE A 105 -8.86 6.82 -10.56
CA ILE A 105 -7.87 5.78 -10.86
C ILE A 105 -6.86 6.36 -11.87
N LEU A 106 -5.60 6.39 -11.45
CA LEU A 106 -4.49 6.89 -12.26
C LEU A 106 -3.66 5.74 -12.82
N ASP A 107 -3.16 5.90 -14.03
CA ASP A 107 -2.20 4.98 -14.63
C ASP A 107 -0.88 4.97 -13.83
N SER A 108 -0.35 6.16 -13.55
CA SER A 108 0.85 6.33 -12.76
C SER A 108 0.85 7.67 -12.02
N CYS A 109 1.54 7.70 -10.91
CA CYS A 109 1.82 8.92 -10.17
C CYS A 109 3.11 8.78 -9.37
N ALA A 110 3.62 9.88 -8.83
CA ALA A 110 4.73 9.83 -7.89
C ALA A 110 4.28 9.14 -6.59
N SER A 111 3.22 9.64 -5.96
CA SER A 111 2.64 9.09 -4.74
C SER A 111 1.19 9.53 -4.61
N THR A 112 0.28 8.60 -4.36
CA THR A 112 -1.14 8.90 -4.12
C THR A 112 -1.34 9.77 -2.89
N ASN A 113 -0.55 9.57 -1.82
CA ASN A 113 -0.57 10.42 -0.63
C ASN A 113 -0.19 11.86 -0.95
N THR A 114 0.89 12.06 -1.71
CA THR A 114 1.34 13.41 -2.09
C THR A 114 0.27 14.15 -2.88
N LEU A 115 -0.30 13.50 -3.91
CA LEU A 115 -1.37 14.09 -4.72
C LEU A 115 -2.59 14.44 -3.86
N LEU A 116 -3.00 13.55 -2.97
CA LEU A 116 -4.18 13.76 -2.17
C LEU A 116 -3.95 14.78 -1.04
N MET A 117 -2.72 14.91 -0.52
CA MET A 117 -2.34 15.99 0.40
C MET A 117 -2.39 17.37 -0.29
N GLU A 118 -1.93 17.46 -1.53
CA GLU A 118 -2.05 18.66 -2.36
C GLU A 118 -3.53 18.96 -2.66
N GLY A 119 -4.29 17.95 -3.05
CA GLY A 119 -5.74 18.05 -3.23
C GLY A 119 -6.47 18.52 -1.98
N ALA A 120 -6.11 18.00 -0.81
CA ALA A 120 -6.72 18.40 0.46
C ALA A 120 -6.51 19.89 0.78
N ARG A 121 -5.32 20.43 0.47
CA ARG A 121 -5.01 21.87 0.58
C ARG A 121 -5.77 22.71 -0.44
N ALA A 122 -6.02 22.15 -1.63
CA ALA A 122 -6.81 22.77 -2.69
C ALA A 122 -8.33 22.60 -2.51
N GLY A 123 -8.80 22.03 -1.38
CA GLY A 123 -10.21 21.87 -1.09
C GLY A 123 -10.87 20.59 -1.59
N ALA A 124 -10.10 19.54 -1.87
CA ALA A 124 -10.68 18.24 -2.22
C ALA A 124 -11.73 17.80 -1.21
N ALA A 125 -12.79 17.16 -1.69
CA ALA A 125 -13.93 16.79 -0.85
C ALA A 125 -13.55 15.66 0.14
N HIS A 126 -14.29 15.59 1.24
CA HIS A 126 -14.32 14.41 2.10
C HIS A 126 -14.65 13.15 1.29
N GLY A 127 -14.01 12.03 1.61
CA GLY A 127 -14.21 10.78 0.86
C GLY A 127 -13.51 10.73 -0.51
N SER A 128 -12.62 11.70 -0.84
CA SER A 128 -11.82 11.61 -2.06
C SER A 128 -10.82 10.45 -1.95
N VAL A 129 -10.75 9.63 -3.00
CA VAL A 129 -9.86 8.46 -3.12
C VAL A 129 -9.07 8.55 -4.42
N ILE A 130 -7.75 8.39 -4.34
CA ILE A 130 -6.87 8.24 -5.50
C ILE A 130 -6.23 6.85 -5.42
N ALA A 131 -6.51 6.00 -6.41
CA ALA A 131 -5.84 4.72 -6.62
C ALA A 131 -4.91 4.81 -7.83
N CYS A 132 -3.83 4.01 -7.85
CA CYS A 132 -2.81 4.09 -8.90
C CYS A 132 -2.31 2.71 -9.31
N GLU A 133 -2.13 2.47 -10.62
CA GLU A 133 -1.56 1.23 -11.15
C GLU A 133 -0.05 1.13 -10.89
N LEU A 134 0.66 2.27 -10.92
CA LEU A 134 2.09 2.35 -10.69
C LEU A 134 2.46 3.61 -9.91
N GLN A 135 3.03 3.47 -8.71
CA GLN A 135 3.70 4.56 -8.02
C GLN A 135 5.20 4.55 -8.31
N LEU A 136 5.75 5.69 -8.75
CA LEU A 136 7.17 5.86 -9.08
C LEU A 136 8.02 6.27 -7.86
N ALA A 137 7.39 6.86 -6.86
CA ALA A 137 8.02 7.30 -5.61
C ALA A 137 7.08 7.04 -4.42
N GLY A 138 6.57 5.81 -4.32
CA GLY A 138 5.73 5.39 -3.20
C GLY A 138 6.45 5.61 -1.87
N ARG A 139 5.73 6.13 -0.88
CA ARG A 139 6.29 6.51 0.42
C ARG A 139 5.82 5.60 1.53
N GLY A 140 6.72 5.34 2.48
CA GLY A 140 6.46 4.74 3.77
C GLY A 140 6.89 5.66 4.91
N ARG A 141 6.74 5.23 6.15
CA ARG A 141 7.19 5.96 7.34
C ARG A 141 8.71 6.08 7.37
N LEU A 142 9.21 7.11 8.05
CA LEU A 142 10.64 7.35 8.30
C LEU A 142 11.48 7.40 7.01
N GLY A 143 10.92 7.92 5.92
CA GLY A 143 11.62 8.06 4.63
C GLY A 143 11.79 6.76 3.84
N ARG A 144 11.19 5.64 4.28
CA ARG A 144 11.20 4.39 3.51
C ARG A 144 10.37 4.53 2.23
N GLN A 145 10.70 3.72 1.24
CA GLN A 145 9.95 3.63 0.00
C GLN A 145 8.94 2.48 0.04
N TRP A 146 7.79 2.69 -0.59
CA TRP A 146 6.84 1.63 -0.92
C TRP A 146 7.03 1.19 -2.37
N GLN A 147 7.29 -0.09 -2.58
CA GLN A 147 7.52 -0.67 -3.90
C GLN A 147 6.51 -1.80 -4.15
N SER A 148 5.86 -1.81 -5.31
CA SER A 148 4.87 -2.83 -5.65
C SER A 148 4.95 -3.32 -7.10
N GLY A 149 5.71 -2.66 -7.95
CA GLY A 149 5.73 -2.91 -9.39
C GLY A 149 4.42 -2.54 -10.10
N LEU A 150 4.42 -2.62 -11.43
CA LEU A 150 3.26 -2.32 -12.28
C LEU A 150 2.17 -3.36 -12.07
N ALA A 151 0.99 -2.93 -11.63
CA ALA A 151 -0.16 -3.78 -11.28
C ALA A 151 0.18 -4.94 -10.30
N GLY A 152 1.28 -4.83 -9.55
CA GLY A 152 1.73 -5.85 -8.59
C GLY A 152 1.26 -5.61 -7.16
N GLY A 153 0.84 -4.40 -6.85
CA GLY A 153 0.26 -3.99 -5.57
C GLY A 153 -1.04 -3.24 -5.74
N LEU A 154 -1.77 -3.10 -4.67
CA LEU A 154 -2.89 -2.19 -4.56
C LEU A 154 -2.42 -0.99 -3.76
N THR A 155 -2.28 0.17 -4.41
CA THR A 155 -1.81 1.42 -3.80
C THR A 155 -2.83 2.51 -4.00
N PHE A 156 -3.31 3.07 -2.90
CA PHE A 156 -4.30 4.14 -2.92
C PHE A 156 -4.20 4.99 -1.67
N SER A 157 -4.83 6.17 -1.71
CA SER A 157 -4.98 7.06 -0.58
C SER A 157 -6.42 7.55 -0.48
N MET A 158 -6.92 7.75 0.74
CA MET A 158 -8.24 8.29 1.04
C MET A 158 -8.11 9.55 1.89
N LEU A 159 -8.82 10.61 1.53
CA LEU A 159 -8.97 11.81 2.34
C LEU A 159 -10.18 11.68 3.24
N TRP A 160 -9.96 11.73 4.55
CA TRP A 160 -11.04 11.77 5.54
C TRP A 160 -10.93 13.01 6.40
N ARG A 161 -12.06 13.70 6.60
CA ARG A 161 -12.13 14.90 7.43
C ARG A 161 -12.80 14.56 8.75
N PHE A 162 -12.19 15.02 9.83
CA PHE A 162 -12.66 14.83 11.20
C PHE A 162 -13.05 16.18 11.78
N ASP A 163 -14.13 16.22 12.56
CA ASP A 163 -14.60 17.45 13.22
C ASP A 163 -13.67 17.87 14.38
N GLY A 164 -12.93 16.91 14.95
CA GLY A 164 -11.93 17.14 16.00
C GLY A 164 -10.53 17.45 15.44
N GLY A 165 -9.71 18.14 16.25
CA GLY A 165 -8.33 18.46 15.91
C GLY A 165 -7.40 17.23 15.86
N ALA A 166 -6.11 17.46 15.55
CA ALA A 166 -5.08 16.40 15.41
C ALA A 166 -4.96 15.47 16.64
N ALA A 167 -5.27 15.95 17.84
CA ALA A 167 -5.27 15.15 19.06
C ALA A 167 -6.29 14.00 19.02
N GLY A 168 -7.41 14.15 18.30
CA GLY A 168 -8.43 13.12 18.12
C GLY A 168 -8.01 11.97 17.18
N LEU A 169 -6.85 12.09 16.52
CA LEU A 169 -6.37 11.08 15.55
C LEU A 169 -5.47 10.01 16.18
N ALA A 170 -5.29 10.02 17.50
CA ALA A 170 -4.53 8.99 18.20
C ALA A 170 -5.17 7.61 17.96
N GLY A 171 -4.35 6.62 17.59
CA GLY A 171 -4.82 5.28 17.26
C GLY A 171 -5.46 5.11 15.87
N LEU A 172 -5.58 6.17 15.05
CA LEU A 172 -6.19 6.09 13.72
C LEU A 172 -5.51 5.03 12.84
N SER A 173 -4.18 4.96 12.84
CA SER A 173 -3.44 3.95 12.06
C SER A 173 -3.79 2.53 12.48
N LEU A 174 -4.07 2.31 13.77
CA LEU A 174 -4.45 1.00 14.30
C LEU A 174 -5.90 0.64 13.90
N ALA A 175 -6.82 1.60 13.96
CA ALA A 175 -8.20 1.41 13.49
C ALA A 175 -8.24 1.09 11.99
N VAL A 176 -7.47 1.83 11.16
CA VAL A 176 -7.30 1.55 9.73
C VAL A 176 -6.70 0.15 9.51
N GLY A 177 -5.76 -0.27 10.36
CA GLY A 177 -5.22 -1.64 10.35
C GLY A 177 -6.31 -2.71 10.54
N VAL A 178 -7.26 -2.46 11.46
CA VAL A 178 -8.43 -3.35 11.68
C VAL A 178 -9.30 -3.40 10.43
N ALA A 179 -9.61 -2.25 9.80
CA ALA A 179 -10.40 -2.21 8.57
C ALA A 179 -9.76 -3.04 7.44
N VAL A 180 -8.44 -2.87 7.21
CA VAL A 180 -7.72 -3.63 6.19
C VAL A 180 -7.68 -5.13 6.52
N ALA A 181 -7.50 -5.50 7.79
CA ALA A 181 -7.51 -6.90 8.21
C ALA A 181 -8.88 -7.57 7.97
N ARG A 182 -9.99 -6.90 8.31
CA ARG A 182 -11.35 -7.38 8.04
C ARG A 182 -11.58 -7.56 6.54
N ALA A 183 -11.18 -6.60 5.71
CA ALA A 183 -11.32 -6.68 4.25
C ALA A 183 -10.51 -7.85 3.66
N LEU A 184 -9.28 -8.06 4.12
CA LEU A 184 -8.44 -9.18 3.70
C LEU A 184 -9.06 -10.53 4.07
N GLU A 185 -9.64 -10.66 5.26
CA GLU A 185 -10.34 -11.86 5.68
C GLU A 185 -11.61 -12.12 4.86
N ARG A 186 -12.41 -11.08 4.57
CA ARG A 186 -13.53 -11.16 3.63
C ARG A 186 -13.10 -11.61 2.23
N ALA A 187 -11.88 -11.24 1.84
CA ALA A 187 -11.26 -11.63 0.57
C ALA A 187 -10.62 -13.04 0.59
N GLY A 188 -10.78 -13.81 1.67
CA GLY A 188 -10.27 -15.16 1.82
C GLY A 188 -8.86 -15.28 2.39
N VAL A 189 -8.24 -14.20 2.86
CA VAL A 189 -6.91 -14.21 3.47
C VAL A 189 -7.06 -14.37 4.99
N ALA A 190 -7.02 -15.59 5.48
CA ALA A 190 -7.07 -15.87 6.92
C ALA A 190 -5.73 -15.60 7.61
N GLY A 191 -5.75 -15.46 8.95
CA GLY A 191 -4.52 -15.35 9.75
C GLY A 191 -3.77 -14.03 9.62
N VAL A 192 -4.49 -12.95 9.27
CA VAL A 192 -3.95 -11.59 9.18
C VAL A 192 -3.60 -11.08 10.57
N GLN A 193 -2.39 -10.57 10.73
CA GLN A 193 -1.86 -10.02 11.98
C GLN A 193 -1.54 -8.53 11.82
N LEU A 194 -1.67 -7.79 12.93
CA LEU A 194 -1.37 -6.36 12.98
C LEU A 194 -0.06 -6.14 13.76
N LYS A 195 0.87 -5.41 13.15
CA LYS A 195 2.11 -4.98 13.79
C LYS A 195 2.05 -3.48 14.05
N TRP A 196 2.20 -3.12 15.33
CA TRP A 196 2.28 -1.72 15.71
C TRP A 196 3.48 -1.01 15.03
N PRO A 197 3.31 0.22 14.55
CA PRO A 197 2.08 1.00 14.61
C PRO A 197 1.23 0.96 13.32
N ASN A 198 1.69 0.32 12.22
CA ASN A 198 1.09 0.56 10.91
C ASN A 198 1.27 -0.55 9.87
N ASP A 199 1.76 -1.73 10.27
CA ASP A 199 1.99 -2.82 9.33
C ASP A 199 0.97 -3.94 9.49
N ILE A 200 0.60 -4.56 8.40
CA ILE A 200 -0.21 -5.77 8.34
C ILE A 200 0.71 -6.92 7.89
N LEU A 201 0.70 -8.00 8.67
CA LEU A 201 1.55 -9.16 8.46
C LEU A 201 0.72 -10.41 8.22
N HIS A 202 1.37 -11.40 7.60
CA HIS A 202 0.93 -12.80 7.59
C HIS A 202 2.15 -13.71 7.76
N GLY A 203 2.15 -14.55 8.80
CA GLY A 203 3.28 -15.43 9.11
C GLY A 203 4.61 -14.68 9.31
N GLY A 204 4.58 -13.52 9.97
CA GLY A 204 5.76 -12.67 10.20
C GLY A 204 6.26 -11.89 8.98
N ARG A 205 5.62 -12.04 7.80
CA ARG A 205 5.98 -11.37 6.54
C ARG A 205 5.01 -10.23 6.25
N LYS A 206 5.52 -9.10 5.76
CA LYS A 206 4.70 -7.92 5.48
C LYS A 206 3.79 -8.13 4.27
N LEU A 207 2.49 -7.98 4.49
CA LEU A 207 1.43 -8.05 3.50
C LEU A 207 0.97 -6.67 3.06
N ALA A 208 0.86 -5.72 4.02
CA ALA A 208 0.43 -4.36 3.73
C ALA A 208 1.07 -3.35 4.70
N GLY A 209 1.00 -2.07 4.34
CA GLY A 209 1.45 -0.96 5.16
C GLY A 209 0.53 0.25 5.04
N ILE A 210 0.45 1.03 6.12
CA ILE A 210 -0.39 2.22 6.24
C ILE A 210 0.51 3.43 6.47
N LEU A 211 0.23 4.52 5.77
CA LEU A 211 0.88 5.82 5.95
C LEU A 211 -0.18 6.90 6.12
N ILE A 212 -0.32 7.41 7.33
CA ILE A 212 -1.24 8.53 7.60
C ILE A 212 -0.45 9.82 7.64
N GLU A 213 -0.90 10.80 6.88
CA GLU A 213 -0.41 12.17 6.89
C GLU A 213 -1.56 13.10 7.22
N THR A 214 -1.32 14.04 8.11
CA THR A 214 -2.35 14.96 8.59
C THR A 214 -2.06 16.36 8.07
N GLY A 215 -3.13 17.08 7.73
CA GLY A 215 -3.10 18.49 7.38
C GLY A 215 -4.17 19.24 8.16
N GLY A 216 -3.95 20.53 8.44
CA GLY A 216 -4.86 21.38 9.18
C GLY A 216 -4.20 22.05 10.39
N GLU A 217 -4.92 22.96 11.03
CA GLU A 217 -4.49 23.62 12.26
C GLU A 217 -4.61 22.65 13.45
N ALA A 218 -3.78 22.82 14.47
CA ALA A 218 -3.74 21.94 15.64
C ALA A 218 -5.09 21.81 16.37
N ASN A 219 -5.92 22.84 16.34
CA ASN A 219 -7.22 22.94 17.02
C ASN A 219 -8.42 23.14 16.05
N GLY A 220 -8.19 23.08 14.72
CA GLY A 220 -9.24 23.20 13.70
C GLY A 220 -9.70 21.83 13.18
N PRO A 221 -10.67 21.79 12.24
CA PRO A 221 -11.07 20.55 11.60
C PRO A 221 -9.87 19.81 11.02
N GLY A 222 -9.66 18.59 11.49
CA GLY A 222 -8.54 17.76 11.05
C GLY A 222 -8.83 17.09 9.70
N ALA A 223 -7.83 17.00 8.84
CA ALA A 223 -7.87 16.17 7.65
C ALA A 223 -6.73 15.15 7.72
N ALA A 224 -7.06 13.89 7.47
CA ALA A 224 -6.08 12.82 7.33
C ALA A 224 -6.10 12.28 5.90
N VAL A 225 -4.94 12.16 5.30
CA VAL A 225 -4.72 11.38 4.09
C VAL A 225 -4.18 10.03 4.52
N ILE A 226 -4.98 9.01 4.28
CA ILE A 226 -4.76 7.63 4.69
C ILE A 226 -4.25 6.86 3.48
N GLY A 227 -2.93 6.68 3.38
CA GLY A 227 -2.30 5.88 2.34
C GLY A 227 -2.21 4.42 2.74
N ILE A 228 -2.59 3.54 1.83
CA ILE A 228 -2.55 2.10 2.03
C ILE A 228 -1.87 1.45 0.82
N GLY A 229 -0.88 0.60 1.10
CA GLY A 229 -0.26 -0.28 0.14
C GLY A 229 -0.48 -1.73 0.54
N ILE A 230 -1.03 -2.56 -0.37
CA ILE A 230 -1.23 -3.99 -0.16
C ILE A 230 -0.47 -4.73 -1.26
N ASN A 231 0.34 -5.71 -0.89
CA ASN A 231 1.00 -6.59 -1.85
C ASN A 231 -0.03 -7.57 -2.42
N THR A 232 -0.42 -7.40 -3.68
CA THR A 232 -1.42 -8.28 -4.31
C THR A 232 -0.77 -9.43 -5.09
N ARG A 233 0.25 -9.13 -5.89
CA ARG A 233 1.06 -10.11 -6.63
C ARG A 233 2.43 -9.51 -6.93
N LEU A 234 3.42 -9.81 -6.11
CA LEU A 234 4.78 -9.29 -6.27
C LEU A 234 5.59 -10.15 -7.24
N ASP A 235 6.19 -9.53 -8.24
CA ASP A 235 7.18 -10.17 -9.09
C ASP A 235 8.50 -10.45 -8.31
N ALA A 236 9.28 -11.43 -8.75
CA ALA A 236 10.52 -11.81 -8.07
C ALA A 236 11.50 -10.65 -7.91
N ALA A 237 11.69 -9.84 -8.95
CA ALA A 237 12.58 -8.68 -8.90
C ALA A 237 12.14 -7.63 -7.85
N VAL A 238 10.82 -7.41 -7.71
CA VAL A 238 10.27 -6.51 -6.68
C VAL A 238 10.49 -7.09 -5.29
N ARG A 239 10.28 -8.41 -5.10
CA ARG A 239 10.52 -9.07 -3.82
C ARG A 239 11.99 -8.96 -3.38
N GLU A 240 12.93 -9.15 -4.30
CA GLU A 240 14.37 -9.05 -4.04
C GLU A 240 14.81 -7.62 -3.71
N ALA A 241 14.13 -6.62 -4.27
CA ALA A 241 14.43 -5.22 -4.01
C ALA A 241 13.89 -4.70 -2.65
N ILE A 242 12.99 -5.44 -2.01
CA ILE A 242 12.40 -5.07 -0.72
C ILE A 242 13.26 -5.65 0.42
N ASP A 243 13.86 -4.77 1.21
CA ASP A 243 14.75 -5.11 2.33
C ASP A 243 14.00 -5.56 3.59
N GLN A 244 13.02 -6.46 3.44
CA GLN A 244 12.32 -7.13 4.54
C GLN A 244 11.51 -8.31 4.01
N PRO A 245 11.20 -9.32 4.84
CA PRO A 245 10.33 -10.41 4.45
C PRO A 245 8.93 -9.91 4.04
N VAL A 246 8.51 -10.22 2.81
CA VAL A 246 7.20 -9.83 2.26
C VAL A 246 6.42 -11.04 1.78
N ILE A 247 5.11 -10.89 1.74
CA ILE A 247 4.15 -11.84 1.18
C ILE A 247 3.07 -11.07 0.41
N ASP A 248 2.37 -11.73 -0.48
CA ASP A 248 1.28 -11.15 -1.24
C ASP A 248 -0.01 -11.97 -1.15
N VAL A 249 -1.13 -11.35 -1.51
CA VAL A 249 -2.46 -11.94 -1.49
C VAL A 249 -2.55 -13.17 -2.40
N ALA A 250 -1.89 -13.13 -3.57
CA ALA A 250 -1.92 -14.23 -4.54
C ALA A 250 -1.29 -15.53 -4.01
N GLY A 251 -0.40 -15.43 -3.02
CA GLY A 251 0.17 -16.59 -2.34
C GLY A 251 -0.64 -17.07 -1.13
N LEU A 252 -1.73 -16.40 -0.77
CA LEU A 252 -2.49 -16.66 0.45
C LEU A 252 -3.96 -17.05 0.21
N ALA A 253 -4.54 -16.67 -0.92
CA ALA A 253 -5.93 -16.97 -1.29
C ALA A 253 -5.98 -17.67 -2.65
N ASP A 254 -6.81 -18.71 -2.76
CA ASP A 254 -7.06 -19.45 -4.00
C ASP A 254 -8.57 -19.74 -4.17
N PRO A 255 -9.25 -19.10 -5.14
CA PRO A 255 -8.70 -18.08 -6.04
C PRO A 255 -8.39 -16.75 -5.32
N ALA A 256 -7.33 -16.09 -5.74
CA ALA A 256 -7.04 -14.74 -5.25
C ALA A 256 -8.12 -13.76 -5.74
N PRO A 257 -8.58 -12.82 -4.90
CA PRO A 257 -9.53 -11.79 -5.30
C PRO A 257 -8.91 -10.88 -6.36
N SER A 258 -9.73 -10.32 -7.26
CA SER A 258 -9.25 -9.25 -8.14
C SER A 258 -8.86 -8.02 -7.33
N ARG A 259 -7.90 -7.22 -7.85
CA ARG A 259 -7.47 -5.98 -7.20
C ARG A 259 -8.62 -4.99 -7.03
N SER A 260 -9.54 -4.96 -8.00
CA SER A 260 -10.75 -4.15 -7.94
C SER A 260 -11.69 -4.59 -6.82
N ALA A 261 -11.97 -5.89 -6.71
CA ALA A 261 -12.80 -6.42 -5.64
C ALA A 261 -12.18 -6.18 -4.26
N LEU A 262 -10.87 -6.40 -4.13
CA LEU A 262 -10.15 -6.16 -2.88
C LEU A 262 -10.19 -4.67 -2.50
N LEU A 263 -9.97 -3.75 -3.46
CA LEU A 263 -10.08 -2.30 -3.18
C LEU A 263 -11.47 -1.93 -2.70
N GLY A 264 -12.52 -2.42 -3.37
CA GLY A 264 -13.90 -2.19 -2.96
C GLY A 264 -14.18 -2.65 -1.53
N MET A 265 -13.77 -3.87 -1.17
CA MET A 265 -13.91 -4.40 0.19
C MET A 265 -13.15 -3.56 1.24
N VAL A 266 -11.92 -3.11 0.92
CA VAL A 266 -11.13 -2.26 1.81
C VAL A 266 -11.79 -0.89 1.98
N LEU A 267 -12.30 -0.28 0.92
CA LEU A 267 -13.00 0.99 0.99
C LEU A 267 -14.28 0.91 1.82
N ASP A 268 -15.04 -0.18 1.70
CA ASP A 268 -16.25 -0.43 2.50
C ASP A 268 -15.93 -0.50 4.00
N GLU A 269 -14.94 -1.31 4.39
CA GLU A 269 -14.49 -1.40 5.78
C GLU A 269 -13.89 -0.08 6.30
N LEU A 270 -13.18 0.66 5.45
CA LEU A 270 -12.63 1.97 5.82
C LEU A 270 -13.75 2.98 6.14
N VAL A 271 -14.79 3.08 5.31
CA VAL A 271 -15.92 3.98 5.57
C VAL A 271 -16.56 3.64 6.90
N ALA A 272 -16.86 2.36 7.15
CA ALA A 272 -17.46 1.92 8.41
C ALA A 272 -16.58 2.26 9.63
N VAL A 273 -15.29 1.89 9.58
CA VAL A 273 -14.34 2.11 10.68
C VAL A 273 -14.08 3.60 10.91
N LEU A 274 -13.89 4.39 9.86
CA LEU A 274 -13.61 5.83 9.99
C LEU A 274 -14.82 6.60 10.50
N THR A 275 -16.03 6.20 10.11
CA THR A 275 -17.27 6.78 10.65
C THR A 275 -17.40 6.52 12.14
N GLU A 276 -17.12 5.29 12.60
CA GLU A 276 -17.15 4.95 14.02
C GLU A 276 -15.99 5.61 14.79
N PHE A 277 -14.78 5.61 14.21
CA PHE A 277 -13.63 6.27 14.79
C PHE A 277 -13.85 7.77 14.99
N SER A 278 -14.52 8.45 14.06
CA SER A 278 -14.87 9.88 14.18
C SER A 278 -15.73 10.18 15.41
N ARG A 279 -16.50 9.21 15.89
CA ARG A 279 -17.41 9.37 17.04
C ARG A 279 -16.77 8.95 18.36
N GLN A 280 -15.99 7.87 18.35
CA GLN A 280 -15.58 7.16 19.57
C GLN A 280 -14.05 6.97 19.69
N GLY A 281 -13.27 7.44 18.69
CA GLY A 281 -11.84 7.23 18.65
C GLY A 281 -11.47 5.75 18.46
N PHE A 282 -10.31 5.36 18.98
CA PHE A 282 -9.77 4.01 18.80
C PHE A 282 -10.40 2.97 19.74
N ALA A 283 -10.99 3.37 20.84
CA ALA A 283 -11.44 2.45 21.90
C ALA A 283 -12.30 1.26 21.39
N PRO A 284 -13.27 1.41 20.45
CA PRO A 284 -14.07 0.28 19.95
C PRO A 284 -13.26 -0.80 19.21
N PHE A 285 -12.11 -0.43 18.67
CA PHE A 285 -11.26 -1.31 17.84
C PHE A 285 -10.14 -1.97 18.63
N ARG A 286 -9.89 -1.52 19.86
CA ARG A 286 -8.74 -1.91 20.68
C ARG A 286 -8.65 -3.42 20.88
N ASP A 287 -9.75 -4.06 21.33
CA ASP A 287 -9.74 -5.49 21.65
C ASP A 287 -9.56 -6.36 20.41
N GLU A 288 -10.15 -5.97 19.28
CA GLU A 288 -9.93 -6.65 18.01
C GLU A 288 -8.49 -6.48 17.53
N TRP A 289 -7.95 -5.27 17.61
CA TRP A 289 -6.56 -5.02 17.27
C TRP A 289 -5.62 -5.87 18.12
N GLN A 290 -5.88 -5.95 19.43
CA GLN A 290 -5.05 -6.70 20.36
C GLN A 290 -5.09 -8.21 20.10
N ARG A 291 -6.23 -8.78 19.74
CA ARG A 291 -6.32 -10.19 19.33
C ARG A 291 -5.50 -10.49 18.08
N ARG A 292 -5.32 -9.51 17.20
CA ARG A 292 -4.52 -9.61 15.95
C ARG A 292 -3.07 -9.23 16.13
N HIS A 293 -2.65 -8.78 17.31
CA HIS A 293 -1.31 -8.23 17.52
C HIS A 293 -0.23 -9.28 17.29
N ALA A 294 0.61 -9.07 16.28
CA ALA A 294 1.66 -10.01 15.86
C ALA A 294 2.71 -10.30 16.94
N HIS A 295 2.92 -9.36 17.84
CA HIS A 295 3.96 -9.43 18.87
C HIS A 295 3.40 -9.48 20.30
N GLN A 296 2.12 -9.82 20.48
CA GLN A 296 1.52 -9.90 21.82
C GLN A 296 2.33 -10.82 22.75
N ASN A 297 2.71 -10.29 23.91
CA ASN A 297 3.53 -10.95 24.91
C ASN A 297 4.90 -11.45 24.43
N ARG A 298 5.47 -10.80 23.40
CA ARG A 298 6.80 -11.11 22.90
C ARG A 298 7.79 -10.01 23.25
N ARG A 299 9.02 -10.41 23.48
CA ARG A 299 10.15 -9.48 23.63
C ARG A 299 10.38 -8.75 22.31
N VAL A 300 10.38 -7.45 22.34
CA VAL A 300 10.58 -6.58 21.16
C VAL A 300 11.62 -5.52 21.46
N SER A 301 12.27 -5.06 20.42
CA SER A 301 13.16 -3.91 20.43
C SER A 301 12.50 -2.77 19.65
N LEU A 302 12.47 -1.59 20.21
CA LEU A 302 11.85 -0.40 19.65
C LEU A 302 12.93 0.60 19.29
N LEU A 303 13.03 0.90 17.99
CA LEU A 303 13.88 1.98 17.49
C LEU A 303 13.08 3.27 17.56
N GLY A 304 13.43 4.14 18.52
CA GLY A 304 12.88 5.49 18.64
C GLY A 304 13.61 6.50 17.75
N ALA A 305 13.13 7.74 17.71
CA ALA A 305 13.73 8.85 16.97
C ALA A 305 15.16 9.23 17.46
N GLY A 306 15.59 8.73 18.59
CA GLY A 306 16.93 8.94 19.15
C GLY A 306 17.64 7.61 19.34
N LYS A 307 18.29 7.06 18.40
CA LYS A 307 19.31 5.97 18.35
C LYS A 307 19.42 4.93 19.50
N PHE A 308 18.61 5.02 20.58
CA PHE A 308 18.58 4.05 21.67
C PHE A 308 17.40 3.12 21.48
N ALA A 309 17.70 1.82 21.35
CA ALA A 309 16.66 0.79 21.35
C ALA A 309 16.12 0.63 22.78
N VAL A 310 14.80 0.77 22.94
CA VAL A 310 14.12 0.39 24.18
C VAL A 310 13.62 -1.03 24.01
N GLU A 311 13.96 -1.91 24.94
CA GLU A 311 13.55 -3.32 24.90
C GLU A 311 12.52 -3.62 25.99
N GLY A 312 11.56 -4.46 25.68
CA GLY A 312 10.56 -4.90 26.64
C GLY A 312 9.57 -5.88 26.01
N ASP A 313 8.62 -6.32 26.82
CA ASP A 313 7.56 -7.22 26.36
C ASP A 313 6.39 -6.40 25.86
N ALA A 314 5.91 -6.67 24.63
CA ALA A 314 4.77 -5.99 24.04
C ALA A 314 3.48 -6.48 24.70
N LEU A 315 2.92 -5.71 25.63
CA LEU A 315 1.74 -6.08 26.43
C LEU A 315 0.41 -5.75 25.76
N GLY A 316 0.44 -5.08 24.61
CA GLY A 316 -0.75 -4.64 23.88
C GLY A 316 -0.75 -3.13 23.67
N VAL A 317 -1.94 -2.54 23.52
CA VAL A 317 -2.11 -1.10 23.29
C VAL A 317 -3.09 -0.47 24.26
N ALA A 318 -2.85 0.80 24.58
CA ALA A 318 -3.75 1.62 25.38
C ALA A 318 -4.97 2.07 24.56
N GLU A 319 -5.96 2.72 25.19
CA GLU A 319 -7.19 3.22 24.54
C GLU A 319 -6.93 4.26 23.45
N ASP A 320 -5.82 4.97 23.51
CA ASP A 320 -5.37 5.92 22.50
C ASP A 320 -4.41 5.31 21.45
N GLY A 321 -4.21 3.98 21.49
CA GLY A 321 -3.34 3.27 20.56
C GLY A 321 -1.85 3.33 20.88
N ALA A 322 -1.42 3.91 22.01
CA ALA A 322 -0.04 3.84 22.47
C ALA A 322 0.34 2.38 22.77
N LEU A 323 1.51 1.93 22.32
CA LEU A 323 2.01 0.61 22.67
C LEU A 323 2.37 0.56 24.15
N LEU A 324 1.95 -0.51 24.82
CA LEU A 324 2.32 -0.80 26.21
C LEU A 324 3.50 -1.76 26.20
N LEU A 325 4.67 -1.27 26.68
CA LEU A 325 5.91 -2.01 26.73
C LEU A 325 6.27 -2.30 28.19
N GLY A 326 6.30 -3.57 28.55
CA GLY A 326 6.70 -4.03 29.89
C GLY A 326 8.21 -4.18 30.00
N SER A 327 8.80 -3.59 31.05
CA SER A 327 10.22 -3.71 31.40
C SER A 327 10.40 -3.96 32.89
N SER A 328 11.64 -4.16 33.35
CA SER A 328 11.97 -4.23 34.80
C SER A 328 11.50 -3.03 35.58
N ASP A 329 11.44 -1.85 34.94
CA ASP A 329 11.09 -0.57 35.55
C ASP A 329 9.57 -0.27 35.51
N GLY A 330 8.78 -1.24 35.02
CA GLY A 330 7.33 -1.13 34.89
C GLY A 330 6.85 -1.05 33.45
N VAL A 331 5.61 -0.59 33.27
CA VAL A 331 4.97 -0.47 31.96
C VAL A 331 5.17 0.95 31.40
N GLN A 332 5.77 1.03 30.23
CA GLN A 332 5.98 2.28 29.51
C GLN A 332 4.96 2.43 28.38
N ARG A 333 4.49 3.66 28.13
CA ARG A 333 3.60 4.00 27.02
C ARG A 333 4.42 4.63 25.90
N ILE A 334 4.34 3.99 24.72
CA ILE A 334 5.09 4.40 23.52
C ILE A 334 4.12 4.90 22.47
N ILE A 335 4.25 6.15 22.07
CA ILE A 335 3.35 6.80 21.10
C ILE A 335 3.92 6.82 19.67
N SER A 336 5.22 6.61 19.50
CA SER A 336 5.87 6.56 18.18
C SER A 336 7.12 5.69 18.20
N GLY A 337 7.46 5.10 17.08
CA GLY A 337 8.64 4.24 16.92
C GLY A 337 8.42 3.20 15.82
N ASP A 338 9.38 2.30 15.69
CA ASP A 338 9.31 1.13 14.80
C ASP A 338 9.72 -0.13 15.58
N LEU A 339 8.83 -1.12 15.60
CA LEU A 339 9.05 -2.38 16.30
C LEU A 339 9.88 -3.34 15.45
N SER A 340 10.95 -3.87 16.01
CA SER A 340 11.60 -5.08 15.55
C SER A 340 11.48 -6.18 16.59
N CYS A 341 11.18 -7.38 16.15
CA CYS A 341 11.25 -8.56 16.99
C CYS A 341 12.67 -9.14 16.83
N ASN A 342 13.49 -9.04 17.86
CA ASN A 342 14.75 -9.79 17.92
C ASN A 342 14.36 -11.26 18.13
N ILE A 343 14.22 -12.02 17.03
CA ILE A 343 14.29 -13.48 17.11
C ILE A 343 15.76 -13.81 17.30
N SER A 344 16.29 -13.65 18.52
CA SER A 344 17.51 -14.37 18.87
C SER A 344 17.10 -15.85 18.87
N LEU A 345 17.67 -16.60 17.94
CA LEU A 345 17.75 -18.06 17.98
C LEU A 345 18.49 -18.49 19.26
N ARG A 346 17.80 -18.46 20.38
CA ARG A 346 18.19 -19.05 21.66
C ARG A 346 16.98 -19.76 22.21
N ASP A 347 16.58 -20.85 21.58
CA ASP A 347 15.82 -21.94 22.18
C ASP A 347 16.05 -23.17 21.31
N GLY A 348 17.12 -23.86 21.61
CA GLY A 348 17.54 -25.13 21.02
C GLY A 348 18.71 -25.67 21.80
N ALA A 349 18.45 -26.10 23.06
CA ALA A 349 19.27 -27.06 23.79
C ALA A 349 18.34 -27.89 24.67
#